data_c7a3191e169fd2ca14ab240a84270a05
#
_entry.id   c7a3191e169fd2ca14ab240a84270a05
#
_cell.length_a   1.000
_cell.length_b   1.000
_cell.length_c   1.000
_cell.angle_alpha   90.00
_cell.angle_beta   90.00
_cell.angle_gamma   90.00
#
_symmetry.space_group_name_H-M   'P 1'
#
loop_
_entity.id
_entity.type
_entity.pdbx_description
1 polymer ?
#
loop_
_entity_poly.entity_id
_entity_poly.type
_entity_poly.pdbx_seq_one_letter_code
_entity_poly.pdbx_strand_id
1 'polypeptide(L)'
;MAMQGQDYAVFAEFSPDNKTMTPGFNTRVFTDVDSQRGNSIRCDFKTGAITLAPGSYHITGFSMTTYNSGGEPPEMTTVRSPAAAGYCRLRTYDPKATMDSSNMRSIPNEDPSVFCVGSPCTPNMTPSLFESYYTTDKEVQIILEHQMGHAPDKIYLRVYTENSKWHVFARIAVRRI
;
A
#
# COMPACT_ATOMS: atom_id res chain seq x y z
N MET A 1 -37.90 -2.04 7.71
CA MET A 1 -36.73 -1.20 7.44
C MET A 1 -35.65 -2.11 6.89
N ALA A 2 -35.33 -2.01 5.60
CA ALA A 2 -34.16 -2.71 5.07
C ALA A 2 -32.90 -2.05 5.68
N MET A 3 -32.09 -2.77 6.42
CA MET A 3 -30.77 -2.34 6.79
C MET A 3 -30.03 -2.00 5.49
N GLN A 4 -29.83 -0.73 5.19
CA GLN A 4 -28.88 -0.33 4.16
C GLN A 4 -27.52 -0.79 4.64
N GLY A 5 -27.03 -1.88 4.02
CA GLY A 5 -25.72 -2.41 4.38
C GLY A 5 -24.64 -1.38 4.05
N GLN A 6 -23.70 -1.24 4.96
CA GLN A 6 -22.57 -0.33 4.83
C GLN A 6 -21.76 -0.66 3.57
N ASP A 7 -21.31 0.38 2.87
CA ASP A 7 -20.41 0.24 1.73
C ASP A 7 -19.03 -0.24 2.20
N TYR A 8 -18.45 -1.16 1.47
CA TYR A 8 -17.10 -1.63 1.70
C TYR A 8 -16.44 -2.05 0.38
N ALA A 9 -15.13 -2.04 0.37
CA ALA A 9 -14.33 -2.63 -0.70
C ALA A 9 -13.03 -3.22 -0.14
N VAL A 10 -12.60 -4.32 -0.73
CA VAL A 10 -11.32 -4.97 -0.46
C VAL A 10 -10.58 -5.10 -1.78
N PHE A 11 -9.43 -4.45 -1.85
CA PHE A 11 -8.53 -4.49 -2.99
C PHE A 11 -7.28 -5.26 -2.63
N ALA A 12 -6.78 -6.05 -3.58
CA ALA A 12 -5.59 -6.86 -3.41
C ALA A 12 -4.60 -6.63 -4.57
N GLU A 13 -3.32 -6.71 -4.27
CA GLU A 13 -2.24 -6.75 -5.25
C GLU A 13 -1.68 -8.16 -5.31
N PHE A 14 -2.04 -8.88 -6.36
CA PHE A 14 -1.47 -10.17 -6.71
C PHE A 14 -0.23 -9.98 -7.57
N SER A 15 0.35 -11.07 -8.04
CA SER A 15 1.65 -11.08 -8.70
C SER A 15 1.57 -11.46 -10.19
N PRO A 16 1.08 -10.56 -11.07
CA PRO A 16 1.07 -10.82 -12.52
C PRO A 16 2.46 -10.63 -13.16
N ASP A 17 3.33 -9.90 -12.51
CA ASP A 17 4.65 -9.50 -13.01
C ASP A 17 5.64 -9.23 -11.87
N ASN A 18 6.89 -8.91 -12.24
CA ASN A 18 7.90 -8.42 -11.32
C ASN A 18 7.85 -6.89 -11.28
N LYS A 19 7.76 -6.31 -10.08
CA LYS A 19 7.87 -4.86 -9.89
C LYS A 19 8.93 -4.52 -8.86
N THR A 20 10.10 -4.09 -9.35
CA THR A 20 11.21 -3.61 -8.52
C THR A 20 10.83 -2.30 -7.83
N MET A 21 11.29 -2.13 -6.60
CA MET A 21 11.18 -0.85 -5.90
C MET A 21 12.22 0.15 -6.41
N THR A 22 11.84 1.41 -6.38
CA THR A 22 12.73 2.55 -6.54
C THR A 22 13.03 3.19 -5.17
N PRO A 23 14.10 3.98 -5.03
CA PRO A 23 14.35 4.74 -3.81
C PRO A 23 13.14 5.59 -3.40
N GLY A 24 12.87 5.67 -2.10
CA GLY A 24 11.74 6.41 -1.55
C GLY A 24 10.43 5.62 -1.54
N PHE A 25 9.32 6.36 -1.54
CA PHE A 25 7.99 5.76 -1.49
C PHE A 25 7.54 5.28 -2.86
N ASN A 26 7.03 4.06 -2.90
CA ASN A 26 6.50 3.41 -4.09
C ASN A 26 5.00 3.18 -3.90
N THR A 27 4.19 3.67 -4.81
CA THR A 27 2.74 3.46 -4.76
C THR A 27 2.38 2.01 -5.06
N ARG A 28 1.51 1.43 -4.24
CA ARG A 28 0.88 0.14 -4.51
C ARG A 28 -0.19 0.30 -5.58
N VAL A 29 -0.13 -0.56 -6.57
CA VAL A 29 -1.14 -0.63 -7.63
C VAL A 29 -1.86 -1.97 -7.51
N PHE A 30 -3.09 -1.92 -7.02
CA PHE A 30 -3.89 -3.12 -6.83
C PHE A 30 -4.24 -3.75 -8.19
N THR A 31 -4.42 -5.06 -8.20
CA THR A 31 -4.71 -5.83 -9.41
C THR A 31 -6.13 -6.35 -9.45
N ASP A 32 -6.75 -6.52 -8.28
CA ASP A 32 -8.04 -7.18 -8.16
C ASP A 32 -8.94 -6.55 -7.09
N VAL A 33 -10.24 -6.71 -7.31
CA VAL A 33 -11.28 -6.53 -6.29
C VAL A 33 -11.54 -7.89 -5.67
N ASP A 34 -11.17 -8.04 -4.40
CA ASP A 34 -11.45 -9.28 -3.66
C ASP A 34 -12.91 -9.34 -3.19
N SER A 35 -13.45 -8.20 -2.75
CA SER A 35 -14.85 -8.06 -2.37
C SER A 35 -15.28 -6.60 -2.41
N GLN A 36 -16.51 -6.33 -2.83
CA GLN A 36 -17.05 -4.97 -2.86
C GLN A 36 -18.57 -4.95 -2.70
N ARG A 37 -19.05 -3.93 -1.98
CA ARG A 37 -20.47 -3.57 -1.89
C ARG A 37 -20.61 -2.05 -1.92
N GLY A 38 -21.60 -1.57 -2.66
CA GLY A 38 -21.85 -0.15 -2.86
C GLY A 38 -20.87 0.48 -3.86
N ASN A 39 -20.89 1.79 -3.96
CA ASN A 39 -20.13 2.57 -4.94
C ASN A 39 -19.42 3.80 -4.35
N SER A 40 -19.46 3.97 -3.03
CA SER A 40 -18.76 5.07 -2.34
C SER A 40 -17.25 4.88 -2.27
N ILE A 41 -16.74 3.68 -2.63
CA ILE A 41 -15.32 3.34 -2.61
C ILE A 41 -14.98 2.75 -3.98
N ARG A 42 -14.03 3.36 -4.69
CA ARG A 42 -13.62 2.94 -6.04
C ARG A 42 -12.10 2.93 -6.15
N CYS A 43 -11.53 2.00 -6.89
CA CYS A 43 -10.08 1.92 -7.13
C CYS A 43 -9.77 2.15 -8.61
N ASP A 44 -8.77 2.98 -8.87
CA ASP A 44 -8.13 3.07 -10.18
C ASP A 44 -6.96 2.08 -10.23
N PHE A 45 -7.13 0.98 -10.95
CA PHE A 45 -6.13 -0.08 -11.10
C PHE A 45 -4.92 0.31 -11.97
N LYS A 46 -4.89 1.52 -12.52
CA LYS A 46 -3.72 2.04 -13.24
C LYS A 46 -2.79 2.82 -12.31
N THR A 47 -3.36 3.57 -11.40
CA THR A 47 -2.62 4.46 -10.49
C THR A 47 -2.53 3.93 -9.06
N GLY A 48 -3.42 3.01 -8.67
CA GLY A 48 -3.56 2.54 -7.29
C GLY A 48 -4.36 3.50 -6.40
N ALA A 49 -4.88 4.60 -6.96
CA ALA A 49 -5.66 5.56 -6.21
C ALA A 49 -7.05 5.00 -5.86
N ILE A 50 -7.42 5.14 -4.59
CA ILE A 50 -8.74 4.76 -4.08
C ILE A 50 -9.53 6.03 -3.84
N THR A 51 -10.65 6.17 -4.54
CA THR A 51 -11.59 7.29 -4.38
C THR A 51 -12.59 6.97 -3.29
N LEU A 52 -12.74 7.87 -2.34
CA LEU A 52 -13.71 7.82 -1.24
C LEU A 52 -14.73 8.96 -1.41
N ALA A 53 -16.01 8.64 -1.41
CA ALA A 53 -17.08 9.65 -1.33
C ALA A 53 -17.08 10.32 0.07
N PRO A 54 -17.77 11.45 0.28
CA PRO A 54 -17.92 12.05 1.61
C PRO A 54 -18.43 11.03 2.64
N GLY A 55 -17.80 10.97 3.81
CA GLY A 55 -18.14 10.02 4.88
C GLY A 55 -17.01 9.72 5.83
N SER A 56 -17.25 8.79 6.74
CA SER A 56 -16.26 8.25 7.65
C SER A 56 -15.93 6.81 7.28
N TYR A 57 -14.68 6.45 7.38
CA TYR A 57 -14.16 5.16 6.92
C TYR A 57 -13.25 4.53 7.96
N HIS A 58 -13.37 3.22 8.10
CA HIS A 58 -12.38 2.36 8.76
C HIS A 58 -11.55 1.68 7.66
N ILE A 59 -10.25 1.80 7.74
CA ILE A 59 -9.30 1.36 6.72
C ILE A 59 -8.26 0.47 7.39
N THR A 60 -8.12 -0.76 6.91
CA THR A 60 -7.11 -1.70 7.42
C THR A 60 -6.40 -2.40 6.28
N GLY A 61 -5.24 -2.93 6.55
CA GLY A 61 -4.55 -3.74 5.55
C GLY A 61 -3.09 -4.01 5.85
N PHE A 62 -2.41 -4.44 4.82
CA PHE A 62 -0.98 -4.71 4.88
C PHE A 62 -0.29 -4.43 3.54
N SER A 63 1.01 -4.27 3.62
CA SER A 63 1.90 -4.13 2.47
C SER A 63 3.18 -4.92 2.73
N MET A 64 3.51 -5.84 1.82
CA MET A 64 4.72 -6.67 1.88
C MET A 64 5.69 -6.26 0.79
N THR A 65 6.95 -6.54 1.03
CA THR A 65 8.00 -6.51 0.01
C THR A 65 8.72 -7.84 -0.01
N THR A 66 9.37 -8.13 -1.10
CA THR A 66 10.06 -9.41 -1.29
C THR A 66 11.43 -9.22 -1.93
N TYR A 67 12.30 -10.20 -1.75
CA TYR A 67 13.51 -10.34 -2.53
C TYR A 67 13.22 -11.00 -3.87
N ASN A 68 14.25 -11.17 -4.67
CA ASN A 68 14.22 -11.62 -6.04
C ASN A 68 13.28 -12.81 -6.32
N SER A 69 12.78 -12.80 -7.53
CA SER A 69 11.78 -13.69 -8.14
C SER A 69 12.28 -15.09 -8.52
N GLY A 70 13.34 -15.61 -8.02
CA GLY A 70 13.74 -16.98 -8.42
C GLY A 70 15.24 -17.23 -8.31
N GLY A 71 15.95 -16.30 -7.75
CA GLY A 71 17.31 -16.50 -7.31
C GLY A 71 17.35 -16.95 -5.85
N GLU A 72 18.45 -17.48 -5.42
CA GLU A 72 18.72 -17.70 -4.02
C GLU A 72 18.49 -16.40 -3.25
N PRO A 73 17.91 -16.46 -2.04
CA PRO A 73 17.77 -15.28 -1.23
C PRO A 73 19.13 -14.61 -1.09
N PRO A 74 19.24 -13.28 -1.29
CA PRO A 74 20.51 -12.60 -1.08
C PRO A 74 21.04 -13.00 0.29
N GLU A 75 22.33 -13.26 0.39
CA GLU A 75 22.95 -13.70 1.62
C GLU A 75 22.38 -12.93 2.81
N MET A 76 21.85 -13.63 3.77
CA MET A 76 21.11 -13.06 4.92
C MET A 76 21.91 -12.01 5.71
N THR A 77 23.17 -11.85 5.40
CA THR A 77 24.05 -10.84 5.97
C THR A 77 23.65 -9.40 5.63
N THR A 78 23.01 -9.16 4.50
CA THR A 78 22.55 -7.80 4.11
C THR A 78 21.20 -7.42 4.71
N VAL A 79 20.42 -8.39 5.16
CA VAL A 79 19.04 -8.20 5.64
C VAL A 79 18.97 -7.82 7.12
N ARG A 80 20.04 -8.08 7.86
CA ARG A 80 20.08 -7.87 9.32
C ARG A 80 20.35 -6.43 9.76
N SER A 81 20.55 -5.52 8.81
CA SER A 81 20.71 -4.11 9.17
C SER A 81 19.35 -3.51 9.55
N PRO A 82 19.21 -2.89 10.72
CA PRO A 82 18.03 -2.10 11.08
C PRO A 82 17.70 -1.02 10.04
N ALA A 83 18.71 -0.57 9.30
CA ALA A 83 18.57 0.38 8.21
C ALA A 83 17.82 -0.17 6.98
N ALA A 84 17.65 -1.50 6.87
CA ALA A 84 16.87 -2.12 5.81
C ALA A 84 15.37 -2.21 6.13
N ALA A 85 14.95 -1.88 7.35
CA ALA A 85 13.55 -1.86 7.73
C ALA A 85 12.79 -0.81 6.91
N GLY A 86 11.61 -1.19 6.44
CA GLY A 86 10.70 -0.32 5.73
C GLY A 86 9.37 -0.20 6.44
N TYR A 87 8.45 0.52 5.82
CA TYR A 87 7.07 0.63 6.28
C TYR A 87 6.17 1.12 5.16
N CYS A 88 4.89 0.90 5.30
CA CYS A 88 3.88 1.49 4.42
C CYS A 88 3.21 2.71 5.07
N ARG A 89 2.54 3.52 4.26
CA ARG A 89 1.73 4.64 4.72
C ARG A 89 0.52 4.85 3.81
N LEU A 90 -0.52 5.45 4.39
CA LEU A 90 -1.65 5.98 3.64
C LEU A 90 -1.57 7.50 3.62
N ARG A 91 -1.79 8.08 2.46
CA ARG A 91 -1.92 9.52 2.30
C ARG A 91 -3.01 9.90 1.31
N THR A 92 -3.46 11.13 1.40
CA THR A 92 -4.29 11.71 0.36
C THR A 92 -3.47 11.89 -0.92
N TYR A 93 -4.10 11.66 -2.05
CA TYR A 93 -3.48 11.74 -3.37
C TYR A 93 -4.09 12.88 -4.17
N ASP A 94 -3.24 13.80 -4.61
CA ASP A 94 -3.59 14.82 -5.59
C ASP A 94 -2.77 14.56 -6.86
N PRO A 95 -3.39 14.14 -7.96
CA PRO A 95 -2.66 13.89 -9.21
C PRO A 95 -2.04 15.15 -9.81
N LYS A 96 -2.43 16.33 -9.34
CA LYS A 96 -1.90 17.63 -9.79
C LYS A 96 -0.76 18.12 -8.90
N ALA A 97 -0.57 17.54 -7.72
CA ALA A 97 0.55 17.88 -6.86
C ALA A 97 1.83 17.30 -7.46
N THR A 98 2.77 18.15 -7.80
CA THR A 98 4.13 17.73 -8.14
C THR A 98 4.75 17.05 -6.93
N MET A 99 5.02 15.77 -7.05
CA MET A 99 5.77 15.04 -6.04
C MET A 99 7.19 15.63 -6.01
N ASP A 100 7.49 16.39 -4.97
CA ASP A 100 8.86 16.79 -4.72
C ASP A 100 9.62 15.56 -4.21
N SER A 101 10.43 14.97 -5.09
CA SER A 101 11.29 13.82 -4.77
C SER A 101 12.36 14.16 -3.71
N SER A 102 12.53 15.43 -3.37
CA SER A 102 13.46 15.86 -2.33
C SER A 102 12.98 15.51 -0.91
N ASN A 103 11.70 15.23 -0.72
CA ASN A 103 11.11 14.85 0.56
C ASN A 103 11.29 13.37 0.94
N MET A 104 12.33 12.71 0.45
CA MET A 104 12.67 11.34 0.84
C MET A 104 13.00 11.16 2.32
N ARG A 105 13.09 12.26 3.08
CA ARG A 105 13.35 12.28 4.53
C ARG A 105 12.21 12.86 5.35
N SER A 106 11.06 13.18 4.76
CA SER A 106 9.99 13.76 5.55
C SER A 106 9.53 12.75 6.61
N ILE A 107 9.75 13.14 7.84
CA ILE A 107 9.14 12.51 8.99
C ILE A 107 7.62 12.49 8.73
N PRO A 108 6.89 11.42 9.05
CA PRO A 108 5.45 11.33 8.76
C PRO A 108 4.62 12.54 9.23
N ASN A 109 5.11 13.24 10.25
CA ASN A 109 4.47 14.45 10.79
C ASN A 109 4.71 15.73 9.97
N GLU A 110 5.60 15.70 8.99
CA GLU A 110 5.92 16.85 8.14
C GLU A 110 5.14 16.86 6.82
N ASP A 111 4.56 15.71 6.44
CA ASP A 111 3.68 15.62 5.27
C ASP A 111 2.21 15.59 5.73
N PRO A 112 1.48 16.71 5.63
CA PRO A 112 0.10 16.81 6.09
C PRO A 112 -0.86 15.92 5.28
N SER A 113 -0.44 15.37 4.16
CA SER A 113 -1.24 14.42 3.39
C SER A 113 -1.23 13.02 4.00
N VAL A 114 -0.24 12.68 4.81
CA VAL A 114 -0.13 11.37 5.47
C VAL A 114 -1.04 11.33 6.69
N PHE A 115 -1.95 10.37 6.72
CA PHE A 115 -2.87 10.18 7.84
C PHE A 115 -2.72 8.82 8.55
N CYS A 116 -1.92 7.91 8.00
CA CYS A 116 -1.64 6.62 8.61
C CYS A 116 -0.25 6.13 8.25
N VAL A 117 0.46 5.57 9.23
CA VAL A 117 1.77 4.93 9.06
C VAL A 117 1.66 3.51 9.56
N GLY A 118 2.11 2.57 8.74
CA GLY A 118 2.11 1.15 9.09
C GLY A 118 3.28 0.75 9.99
N SER A 119 3.22 -0.47 10.50
CA SER A 119 4.29 -1.05 11.31
C SER A 119 5.60 -1.20 10.53
N PRO A 120 6.76 -1.14 11.19
CA PRO A 120 8.02 -1.52 10.55
C PRO A 120 7.96 -2.94 10.00
N CYS A 121 8.62 -3.17 8.88
CA CYS A 121 8.65 -4.46 8.22
C CYS A 121 10.01 -4.76 7.60
N THR A 122 10.22 -6.02 7.27
CA THR A 122 11.38 -6.49 6.53
C THR A 122 10.92 -7.35 5.34
N PRO A 123 11.63 -7.32 4.20
CA PRO A 123 11.28 -8.13 3.04
C PRO A 123 11.19 -9.62 3.39
N ASN A 124 10.23 -10.33 2.81
CA ASN A 124 9.96 -11.77 2.98
C ASN A 124 9.63 -12.25 4.39
N MET A 125 9.70 -11.40 5.42
CA MET A 125 9.54 -11.84 6.81
C MET A 125 8.27 -11.28 7.44
N THR A 126 8.10 -9.97 7.39
CA THR A 126 7.00 -9.30 8.07
C THR A 126 6.30 -8.30 7.16
N PRO A 127 4.97 -8.33 7.08
CA PRO A 127 4.22 -7.26 6.43
C PRO A 127 4.26 -5.98 7.28
N SER A 128 4.18 -4.84 6.63
CA SER A 128 3.79 -3.60 7.27
C SER A 128 2.27 -3.57 7.39
N LEU A 129 1.78 -3.63 8.62
CA LEU A 129 0.34 -3.61 8.95
C LEU A 129 -0.10 -2.19 9.22
N PHE A 130 -1.32 -1.86 8.83
CA PHE A 130 -1.91 -0.55 9.14
C PHE A 130 -3.39 -0.65 9.48
N GLU A 131 -3.83 0.29 10.31
CA GLU A 131 -5.22 0.52 10.64
C GLU A 131 -5.44 2.01 10.88
N SER A 132 -6.52 2.57 10.33
CA SER A 132 -6.85 3.99 10.48
C SER A 132 -8.35 4.23 10.36
N TYR A 133 -8.77 5.36 10.94
CA TYR A 133 -10.06 5.98 10.70
C TYR A 133 -9.85 7.28 9.93
N TYR A 134 -10.64 7.49 8.88
CA TYR A 134 -10.54 8.67 8.04
C TYR A 134 -11.91 9.26 7.75
N THR A 135 -12.07 10.56 7.93
CA THR A 135 -13.31 11.28 7.66
C THR A 135 -13.07 12.37 6.64
N THR A 136 -13.94 12.48 5.66
CA THR A 136 -13.91 13.53 4.64
C THR A 136 -15.31 14.07 4.34
N ASP A 137 -15.40 15.36 4.14
CA ASP A 137 -16.63 16.09 3.75
C ASP A 137 -16.78 16.23 2.22
N LYS A 138 -15.75 15.85 1.48
CA LYS A 138 -15.71 15.88 0.01
C LYS A 138 -15.13 14.59 -0.54
N GLU A 139 -15.31 14.35 -1.83
CA GLU A 139 -14.63 13.24 -2.51
C GLU A 139 -13.12 13.44 -2.44
N VAL A 140 -12.40 12.40 -2.08
CA VAL A 140 -10.95 12.40 -1.94
C VAL A 140 -10.35 11.13 -2.54
N GLN A 141 -9.13 11.22 -3.02
CA GLN A 141 -8.34 10.05 -3.39
C GLN A 141 -7.27 9.80 -2.32
N ILE A 142 -7.05 8.53 -2.01
CA ILE A 142 -5.99 8.06 -1.13
C ILE A 142 -5.13 7.03 -1.86
N ILE A 143 -3.88 6.91 -1.47
CA ILE A 143 -2.96 5.87 -1.96
C ILE A 143 -2.26 5.17 -0.81
N LEU A 144 -1.93 3.90 -1.05
CA LEU A 144 -1.03 3.11 -0.21
C LEU A 144 0.37 3.15 -0.83
N GLU A 145 1.35 3.56 -0.05
CA GLU A 145 2.75 3.62 -0.45
C GLU A 145 3.61 2.75 0.47
N HIS A 146 4.74 2.27 -0.05
CA HIS A 146 5.72 1.50 0.71
C HIS A 146 7.13 2.00 0.43
N GLN A 147 7.97 2.11 1.47
CA GLN A 147 9.40 2.38 1.34
C GLN A 147 10.22 1.32 2.08
N MET A 148 11.44 1.10 1.60
CA MET A 148 12.46 0.31 2.28
C MET A 148 13.69 1.19 2.57
N GLY A 149 14.39 0.89 3.66
CA GLY A 149 15.50 1.72 4.13
C GLY A 149 16.72 1.72 3.21
N HIS A 150 17.17 0.54 2.74
CA HIS A 150 18.36 0.39 1.90
C HIS A 150 18.18 -0.63 0.79
N ALA A 151 19.00 -0.51 -0.25
CA ALA A 151 19.10 -1.41 -1.39
C ALA A 151 17.75 -1.71 -2.08
N PRO A 152 16.97 -0.68 -2.45
CA PRO A 152 15.67 -0.89 -3.08
C PRO A 152 15.78 -1.58 -4.45
N ASP A 153 16.93 -1.54 -5.10
CA ASP A 153 17.20 -2.19 -6.39
C ASP A 153 17.14 -3.72 -6.34
N LYS A 154 17.27 -4.32 -5.17
CA LYS A 154 17.15 -5.77 -4.93
C LYS A 154 15.83 -6.16 -4.27
N ILE A 155 14.95 -5.22 -4.06
CA ILE A 155 13.67 -5.41 -3.38
C ILE A 155 12.55 -5.14 -4.37
N TYR A 156 11.52 -5.96 -4.28
CA TYR A 156 10.36 -5.91 -5.17
C TYR A 156 9.09 -5.62 -4.35
N LEU A 157 8.21 -4.82 -4.90
CA LEU A 157 6.85 -4.69 -4.41
C LEU A 157 6.09 -6.00 -4.62
N ARG A 158 6.31 -6.65 -5.74
CA ARG A 158 5.79 -7.96 -6.08
C ARG A 158 6.72 -8.68 -7.03
N VAL A 159 6.65 -9.99 -7.04
CA VAL A 159 7.37 -10.86 -7.98
C VAL A 159 6.39 -11.79 -8.66
N TYR A 160 6.67 -12.13 -9.90
CA TYR A 160 5.87 -13.10 -10.64
C TYR A 160 5.87 -14.46 -9.93
N THR A 161 4.69 -15.06 -9.82
CA THR A 161 4.52 -16.42 -9.33
C THR A 161 3.55 -17.16 -10.26
N GLU A 162 3.80 -18.43 -10.53
CA GLU A 162 2.91 -19.25 -11.37
C GLU A 162 1.50 -19.37 -10.79
N ASN A 163 1.39 -19.31 -9.47
CA ASN A 163 0.13 -19.32 -8.73
C ASN A 163 -0.20 -17.92 -8.19
N SER A 164 -0.27 -16.92 -9.07
CA SER A 164 -0.40 -15.50 -8.71
C SER A 164 -1.56 -15.21 -7.74
N LYS A 165 -2.65 -15.97 -7.80
CA LYS A 165 -3.82 -15.80 -6.94
C LYS A 165 -3.59 -16.16 -5.46
N TRP A 166 -2.52 -16.84 -5.13
CA TRP A 166 -2.20 -17.26 -3.76
C TRP A 166 -1.19 -16.34 -3.06
N HIS A 167 -0.52 -15.49 -3.83
CA HIS A 167 0.50 -14.57 -3.32
C HIS A 167 0.00 -13.13 -3.35
N VAL A 168 -0.50 -12.68 -2.21
CA VAL A 168 -0.99 -11.32 -2.03
C VAL A 168 0.10 -10.47 -1.40
N PHE A 169 0.60 -9.48 -2.13
CA PHE A 169 1.67 -8.59 -1.66
C PHE A 169 1.16 -7.33 -0.95
N ALA A 170 -0.04 -6.90 -1.26
CA ALA A 170 -0.72 -5.86 -0.53
C ALA A 170 -2.22 -6.10 -0.53
N ARG A 171 -2.87 -5.72 0.54
CA ARG A 171 -4.33 -5.77 0.68
C ARG A 171 -4.79 -4.57 1.48
N ILE A 172 -5.86 -3.96 1.02
CA ILE A 172 -6.53 -2.88 1.74
C ILE A 172 -8.03 -3.17 1.81
N ALA A 173 -8.57 -3.10 3.00
CA ALA A 173 -10.00 -3.18 3.25
C ALA A 173 -10.49 -1.80 3.72
N VAL A 174 -11.47 -1.25 3.03
CA VAL A 174 -12.08 0.04 3.32
C VAL A 174 -13.56 -0.19 3.60
N ARG A 175 -14.03 0.27 4.72
CA ARG A 175 -15.43 0.16 5.14
C ARG A 175 -15.95 1.53 5.56
N ARG A 176 -17.05 1.95 4.97
CA ARG A 176 -17.79 3.13 5.41
C ARG A 176 -18.51 2.81 6.73
N ILE A 177 -18.41 3.69 7.73
CA ILE A 177 -18.98 3.54 9.08
C ILE A 177 -20.02 4.62 9.37
#